data_e02036667c0e31ffce977806a8355258
#
_entry.id   e02036667c0e31ffce977806a8355258
#
_cell.length_a   1.000
_cell.length_b   1.000
_cell.length_c   1.000
_cell.angle_alpha   90.00
_cell.angle_beta   90.00
_cell.angle_gamma   90.00
#
_symmetry.space_group_name_H-M   'P 1'
#
loop_
_entity.id
_entity.type
_entity.pdbx_description
1 polymer ?
#
loop_
_entity_poly.entity_id
_entity_poly.type
_entity_poly.pdbx_seq_one_letter_code
_entity_poly.pdbx_strand_id
1 'polypeptide(L)'
;MVSFFVCLFILIGGYFTYGKFVENTFGPDDRETPAVRINDGVDYVVMPEWKLFLVQLLNIAGLGPIFGALTGAEWGPVVFLWITFGTVFAGGVHDYFSGMLSERSEGASISEVTGNYLGLGMKNLMRVFSVVLLIMVGTVFAVGPAGLIVTLIKSGGSANAVLTNKEVWLWIILFYYLIATFCPIDKIIGKIYPVFGICLIAMALGVGIGIFSHGFVIPEIFEHFANEHPDRLPIWSCMFITVACGAISGFHATQSPLMARCMKSEKQGRFVFYGAMVAEGIIALIWAAAGCAIYGSQKLVDLLGGNSTTVYEICKTTMGSVGMFLAMMGVIACPITSGDTAFRSARLTIADWFKIDQNDFKKRGLLTLPILGAGAVISHLPYNVVWRYFSWTNQTLAMIVLWAASMYLYREKKNYWITAVPAVFMSAVSMTYFFCAPECLGAFGLTTTVAYPAGILLAALFLILFLRATKKPYSGEAKA
;
A
#
# COMPACT_ATOMS: atom_id res chain seq x y z
N MET A 1 23.24 -13.71 3.30
CA MET A 1 23.49 -12.24 3.41
C MET A 1 23.70 -11.56 2.06
N VAL A 2 24.38 -12.21 1.12
CA VAL A 2 24.67 -11.62 -0.21
C VAL A 2 23.39 -11.25 -0.93
N SER A 3 22.41 -12.15 -0.98
CA SER A 3 21.10 -11.92 -1.62
C SER A 3 20.40 -10.66 -1.10
N PHE A 4 20.41 -10.44 0.22
CA PHE A 4 19.81 -9.26 0.83
C PHE A 4 20.47 -7.96 0.35
N PHE A 5 21.81 -7.90 0.38
CA PHE A 5 22.52 -6.70 -0.08
C PHE A 5 22.37 -6.46 -1.58
N VAL A 6 22.37 -7.53 -2.40
CA VAL A 6 22.08 -7.41 -3.84
C VAL A 6 20.70 -6.81 -4.06
N CYS A 7 19.66 -7.31 -3.37
CA CYS A 7 18.31 -6.77 -3.43
C CYS A 7 18.25 -5.30 -2.98
N LEU A 8 18.94 -4.95 -1.90
CA LEU A 8 19.02 -3.58 -1.41
C LEU A 8 19.69 -2.65 -2.44
N PHE A 9 20.79 -3.08 -3.05
CA PHE A 9 21.47 -2.33 -4.11
C PHE A 9 20.61 -2.16 -5.36
N ILE A 10 19.82 -3.17 -5.73
CA ILE A 10 18.87 -3.10 -6.87
C ILE A 10 17.77 -2.08 -6.55
N LEU A 11 17.21 -2.06 -5.33
CA LEU A 11 16.20 -1.07 -4.91
C LEU A 11 16.75 0.35 -5.02
N ILE A 12 17.92 0.61 -4.42
CA ILE A 12 18.54 1.93 -4.45
C ILE A 12 18.96 2.32 -5.88
N GLY A 13 19.63 1.42 -6.59
CA GLY A 13 20.02 1.62 -7.99
C GLY A 13 18.83 1.82 -8.92
N GLY A 14 17.73 1.10 -8.67
CA GLY A 14 16.46 1.24 -9.39
C GLY A 14 15.88 2.65 -9.31
N TYR A 15 15.97 3.32 -8.17
CA TYR A 15 15.57 4.73 -8.03
C TYR A 15 16.35 5.66 -8.95
N PHE A 16 17.68 5.49 -9.01
CA PHE A 16 18.54 6.36 -9.81
C PHE A 16 18.52 6.05 -11.31
N THR A 17 18.28 4.81 -11.68
CA THR A 17 18.30 4.34 -13.08
C THR A 17 16.89 4.23 -13.66
N TYR A 18 16.13 3.22 -13.26
CA TYR A 18 14.80 2.95 -13.81
C TYR A 18 13.78 4.04 -13.41
N GLY A 19 13.83 4.54 -12.17
CA GLY A 19 13.00 5.67 -11.73
C GLY A 19 13.25 6.94 -12.56
N LYS A 20 14.51 7.19 -12.93
CA LYS A 20 14.84 8.30 -13.85
C LYS A 20 14.34 8.05 -15.27
N PHE A 21 14.39 6.81 -15.74
CA PHE A 21 13.81 6.43 -17.04
C PHE A 21 12.28 6.61 -17.05
N VAL A 22 11.59 6.25 -15.97
CA VAL A 22 10.15 6.45 -15.80
C VAL A 22 9.80 7.95 -15.82
N GLU A 23 10.51 8.76 -15.05
CA GLU A 23 10.37 10.22 -15.03
C GLU A 23 10.58 10.83 -16.42
N ASN A 24 11.65 10.45 -17.12
CA ASN A 24 11.94 10.95 -18.47
C ASN A 24 10.85 10.53 -19.48
N THR A 25 10.27 9.34 -19.32
CA THR A 25 9.18 8.87 -20.19
C THR A 25 7.89 9.65 -19.93
N PHE A 26 7.58 9.96 -18.68
CA PHE A 26 6.46 10.84 -18.35
C PHE A 26 6.69 12.27 -18.85
N GLY A 27 7.91 12.80 -18.70
CA GLY A 27 8.31 14.14 -19.10
C GLY A 27 7.63 15.22 -18.27
N PRO A 28 8.04 15.39 -16.99
CA PRO A 28 7.58 16.50 -16.17
C PRO A 28 8.07 17.82 -16.76
N ASP A 29 7.21 18.82 -16.76
CA ASP A 29 7.50 20.15 -17.30
C ASP A 29 7.40 21.26 -16.22
N ASP A 30 7.47 22.53 -16.64
CA ASP A 30 7.45 23.68 -15.74
C ASP A 30 6.05 24.32 -15.63
N ARG A 31 4.98 23.57 -15.92
CA ARG A 31 3.61 24.04 -15.72
C ARG A 31 3.33 24.37 -14.25
N GLU A 32 2.46 25.32 -14.04
CA GLU A 32 1.94 25.61 -12.70
C GLU A 32 1.13 24.43 -12.17
N THR A 33 1.56 23.90 -11.02
CA THR A 33 0.81 22.82 -10.35
C THR A 33 -0.48 23.33 -9.73
N PRO A 34 -1.48 22.47 -9.52
CA PRO A 34 -2.71 22.84 -8.81
C PRO A 34 -2.46 23.48 -7.44
N ALA A 35 -1.42 23.01 -6.71
CA ALA A 35 -1.03 23.56 -5.42
C ALA A 35 -0.63 25.04 -5.48
N VAL A 36 0.06 25.45 -6.56
CA VAL A 36 0.50 26.84 -6.75
C VAL A 36 -0.65 27.70 -7.26
N ARG A 37 -1.42 27.18 -8.23
CA ARG A 37 -2.46 27.93 -8.93
C ARG A 37 -3.72 28.15 -8.06
N ILE A 38 -4.19 27.11 -7.34
CA ILE A 38 -5.41 27.16 -6.53
C ILE A 38 -5.12 27.75 -5.17
N ASN A 39 -4.11 27.20 -4.46
CA ASN A 39 -3.58 27.64 -3.16
C ASN A 39 -4.66 28.14 -2.16
N ASP A 40 -5.66 27.27 -1.91
CA ASP A 40 -6.81 27.60 -1.05
C ASP A 40 -6.50 27.60 0.45
N GLY A 41 -5.28 27.17 0.83
CA GLY A 41 -4.83 27.07 2.22
C GLY A 41 -5.47 25.92 3.02
N VAL A 42 -6.23 25.04 2.38
CA VAL A 42 -6.93 23.91 3.03
C VAL A 42 -6.50 22.58 2.40
N ASP A 43 -6.86 22.34 1.14
CA ASP A 43 -6.54 21.13 0.40
C ASP A 43 -5.35 21.32 -0.56
N TYR A 44 -5.16 22.54 -1.06
CA TYR A 44 -4.10 22.92 -1.98
C TYR A 44 -3.11 23.83 -1.28
N VAL A 45 -2.06 23.22 -0.72
CA VAL A 45 -1.04 23.94 0.07
C VAL A 45 0.35 23.51 -0.37
N VAL A 46 1.16 24.46 -0.84
CA VAL A 46 2.54 24.16 -1.25
C VAL A 46 3.37 23.70 -0.05
N MET A 47 3.94 22.50 -0.17
CA MET A 47 4.83 21.91 0.85
C MET A 47 6.27 21.75 0.34
N PRO A 48 7.28 21.85 1.24
CA PRO A 48 8.66 21.49 0.90
C PRO A 48 8.77 20.01 0.49
N GLU A 49 9.62 19.72 -0.48
CA GLU A 49 9.77 18.39 -1.09
C GLU A 49 10.06 17.27 -0.07
N TRP A 50 11.00 17.49 0.87
CA TRP A 50 11.32 16.50 1.90
C TRP A 50 10.14 16.18 2.81
N LYS A 51 9.29 17.18 3.06
CA LYS A 51 8.09 17.02 3.88
C LYS A 51 7.01 16.23 3.12
N LEU A 52 6.82 16.54 1.84
CA LEU A 52 5.95 15.78 0.95
C LEU A 52 6.36 14.30 0.89
N PHE A 53 7.66 14.02 0.74
CA PHE A 53 8.20 12.67 0.76
C PHE A 53 7.88 11.94 2.07
N LEU A 54 8.14 12.55 3.23
CA LEU A 54 7.87 11.91 4.53
C LEU A 54 6.38 11.69 4.75
N VAL A 55 5.53 12.62 4.35
CA VAL A 55 4.07 12.47 4.46
C VAL A 55 3.56 11.39 3.50
N GLN A 56 4.06 11.36 2.26
CA GLN A 56 3.73 10.30 1.31
C GLN A 56 4.18 8.94 1.84
N LEU A 57 5.43 8.82 2.28
CA LEU A 57 5.96 7.58 2.85
C LEU A 57 5.10 7.11 4.03
N LEU A 58 4.74 8.01 4.95
CA LEU A 58 3.92 7.65 6.10
C LEU A 58 2.50 7.21 5.68
N ASN A 59 1.91 7.87 4.68
CA ASN A 59 0.59 7.51 4.18
C ASN A 59 0.55 6.13 3.55
N ILE A 60 1.62 5.72 2.85
CA ILE A 60 1.68 4.43 2.15
C ILE A 60 2.24 3.31 3.05
N ALA A 61 3.29 3.58 3.82
CA ALA A 61 4.02 2.59 4.60
C ALA A 61 3.40 2.34 6.01
N GLY A 62 2.10 2.07 6.07
CA GLY A 62 1.42 1.69 7.32
C GLY A 62 1.88 0.33 7.85
N LEU A 63 0.96 -0.60 8.08
CA LEU A 63 1.29 -1.98 8.46
C LEU A 63 1.70 -2.85 7.26
N GLY A 64 1.42 -2.39 6.03
CA GLY A 64 1.62 -3.16 4.82
C GLY A 64 3.04 -3.69 4.61
N PRO A 65 4.08 -2.84 4.60
CA PRO A 65 5.46 -3.27 4.39
C PRO A 65 6.02 -4.07 5.57
N ILE A 66 5.39 -4.04 6.74
CA ILE A 66 5.78 -4.80 7.92
C ILE A 66 5.10 -6.18 7.89
N PHE A 67 3.78 -6.19 8.01
CA PHE A 67 3.01 -7.43 8.10
C PHE A 67 2.98 -8.20 6.77
N GLY A 68 2.86 -7.50 5.63
CA GLY A 68 2.93 -8.14 4.32
C GLY A 68 4.29 -8.78 4.05
N ALA A 69 5.38 -8.12 4.44
CA ALA A 69 6.72 -8.67 4.29
C ALA A 69 6.97 -9.88 5.22
N LEU A 70 6.51 -9.82 6.47
CA LEU A 70 6.61 -10.95 7.41
C LEU A 70 5.77 -12.14 6.93
N THR A 71 4.53 -11.91 6.50
CA THR A 71 3.69 -12.96 5.92
C THR A 71 4.30 -13.50 4.62
N GLY A 72 4.87 -12.63 3.78
CA GLY A 72 5.61 -13.06 2.58
C GLY A 72 6.84 -13.91 2.89
N ALA A 73 7.50 -13.68 4.02
CA ALA A 73 8.64 -14.47 4.48
C ALA A 73 8.27 -15.92 4.88
N GLU A 74 6.97 -16.27 4.98
CA GLU A 74 6.50 -17.64 5.14
C GLU A 74 6.88 -18.52 3.94
N TRP A 75 7.08 -17.94 2.75
CA TRP A 75 7.61 -18.63 1.56
C TRP A 75 9.14 -18.71 1.51
N GLY A 76 9.83 -18.22 2.56
CA GLY A 76 11.29 -18.16 2.59
C GLY A 76 11.87 -16.94 1.86
N PRO A 77 13.20 -16.89 1.66
CA PRO A 77 13.89 -15.72 1.11
C PRO A 77 13.56 -15.41 -0.36
N VAL A 78 12.82 -16.27 -1.06
CA VAL A 78 12.33 -16.00 -2.42
C VAL A 78 11.46 -14.73 -2.47
N VAL A 79 10.83 -14.34 -1.36
CA VAL A 79 10.05 -13.11 -1.23
C VAL A 79 10.88 -11.85 -1.52
N PHE A 80 12.21 -11.87 -1.26
CA PHE A 80 13.10 -10.72 -1.53
C PHE A 80 13.08 -10.35 -3.01
N LEU A 81 12.96 -11.33 -3.92
CA LEU A 81 12.86 -11.07 -5.36
C LEU A 81 11.59 -10.28 -5.68
N TRP A 82 10.45 -10.69 -5.14
CA TRP A 82 9.20 -9.97 -5.39
C TRP A 82 9.21 -8.57 -4.80
N ILE A 83 9.66 -8.41 -3.55
CA ILE A 83 9.81 -7.09 -2.94
C ILE A 83 10.71 -6.21 -3.82
N THR A 84 11.85 -6.71 -4.27
CA THR A 84 12.84 -5.94 -5.02
C THR A 84 12.35 -5.57 -6.42
N PHE A 85 12.02 -6.57 -7.23
CA PHE A 85 11.64 -6.34 -8.63
C PHE A 85 10.22 -5.78 -8.74
N GLY A 86 9.30 -6.20 -7.85
CA GLY A 86 7.96 -5.63 -7.74
C GLY A 86 8.01 -4.14 -7.43
N THR A 87 8.80 -3.73 -6.45
CA THR A 87 8.98 -2.30 -6.12
C THR A 87 9.54 -1.50 -7.28
N VAL A 88 10.63 -1.95 -7.90
CA VAL A 88 11.29 -1.18 -8.98
C VAL A 88 10.43 -1.10 -10.22
N PHE A 89 9.92 -2.24 -10.72
CA PHE A 89 9.32 -2.32 -12.05
C PHE A 89 7.78 -2.19 -12.05
N ALA A 90 7.14 -2.37 -10.91
CA ALA A 90 5.69 -2.27 -10.80
C ALA A 90 5.25 -1.21 -9.80
N GLY A 91 5.64 -1.29 -8.53
CA GLY A 91 5.20 -0.38 -7.46
C GLY A 91 5.63 1.06 -7.68
N GLY A 92 6.93 1.30 -7.92
CA GLY A 92 7.45 2.63 -8.19
C GLY A 92 6.83 3.26 -9.44
N VAL A 93 6.61 2.46 -10.49
CA VAL A 93 5.91 2.90 -11.71
C VAL A 93 4.46 3.26 -11.39
N HIS A 94 3.75 2.37 -10.69
CA HIS A 94 2.37 2.59 -10.26
C HIS A 94 2.22 3.88 -9.45
N ASP A 95 3.04 4.06 -8.43
CA ASP A 95 2.95 5.20 -7.52
C ASP A 95 3.31 6.51 -8.23
N TYR A 96 4.35 6.49 -9.06
CA TYR A 96 4.73 7.64 -9.86
C TYR A 96 3.58 8.08 -10.77
N PHE A 97 3.01 7.14 -11.56
CA PHE A 97 1.93 7.49 -12.47
C PHE A 97 0.64 7.86 -11.74
N SER A 98 0.30 7.20 -10.63
CA SER A 98 -0.90 7.55 -9.86
C SER A 98 -0.83 8.98 -9.31
N GLY A 99 0.33 9.39 -8.80
CA GLY A 99 0.55 10.75 -8.30
C GLY A 99 0.56 11.79 -9.42
N MET A 100 1.34 11.55 -10.48
CA MET A 100 1.49 12.50 -11.57
C MET A 100 0.23 12.64 -12.43
N LEU A 101 -0.53 11.56 -12.62
CA LEU A 101 -1.82 11.65 -13.34
C LEU A 101 -2.87 12.39 -12.50
N SER A 102 -2.86 12.22 -11.19
CA SER A 102 -3.70 13.01 -10.29
C SER A 102 -3.31 14.49 -10.34
N GLU A 103 -2.02 14.79 -10.29
CA GLU A 103 -1.50 16.16 -10.39
C GLU A 103 -1.97 16.83 -11.68
N ARG A 104 -1.76 16.19 -12.84
CA ARG A 104 -2.22 16.68 -14.16
C ARG A 104 -3.74 16.73 -14.32
N SER A 105 -4.48 16.07 -13.45
CA SER A 105 -5.94 16.07 -13.37
C SER A 105 -6.46 16.92 -12.21
N GLU A 106 -5.78 18.01 -11.86
CA GLU A 106 -6.19 18.96 -10.82
C GLU A 106 -6.29 18.32 -9.42
N GLY A 107 -5.46 17.33 -9.12
CA GLY A 107 -5.54 16.60 -7.85
C GLY A 107 -6.76 15.67 -7.76
N ALA A 108 -7.32 15.25 -8.90
CA ALA A 108 -8.48 14.37 -8.95
C ALA A 108 -8.20 13.01 -8.31
N SER A 109 -9.26 12.37 -7.78
CA SER A 109 -9.17 11.02 -7.25
C SER A 109 -8.77 10.01 -8.32
N ILE A 110 -8.17 8.90 -7.92
CA ILE A 110 -7.72 7.87 -8.86
C ILE A 110 -8.89 7.24 -9.65
N SER A 111 -10.10 7.24 -9.11
CA SER A 111 -11.29 6.77 -9.84
C SER A 111 -11.68 7.74 -10.96
N GLU A 112 -11.55 9.06 -10.75
CA GLU A 112 -11.75 10.06 -11.79
C GLU A 112 -10.68 9.93 -12.90
N VAL A 113 -9.41 9.83 -12.51
CA VAL A 113 -8.30 9.60 -13.43
C VAL A 113 -8.53 8.33 -14.24
N THR A 114 -8.92 7.22 -13.60
CA THR A 114 -9.25 5.97 -14.31
C THR A 114 -10.39 6.16 -15.30
N GLY A 115 -11.42 6.92 -14.93
CA GLY A 115 -12.55 7.25 -15.80
C GLY A 115 -12.14 7.99 -17.07
N ASN A 116 -11.20 8.92 -16.95
CA ASN A 116 -10.70 9.72 -18.09
C ASN A 116 -10.00 8.85 -19.15
N TYR A 117 -9.35 7.76 -18.74
CA TYR A 117 -8.57 6.91 -19.63
C TYR A 117 -9.26 5.60 -20.02
N LEU A 118 -10.01 4.98 -19.10
CA LEU A 118 -10.64 3.67 -19.31
C LEU A 118 -12.18 3.73 -19.41
N GLY A 119 -12.78 4.92 -19.26
CA GLY A 119 -14.19 5.16 -19.43
C GLY A 119 -15.04 4.95 -18.17
N LEU A 120 -16.35 5.26 -18.30
CA LEU A 120 -17.30 5.35 -17.18
C LEU A 120 -17.49 4.02 -16.43
N GLY A 121 -17.51 2.89 -17.15
CA GLY A 121 -17.63 1.58 -16.52
C GLY A 121 -16.49 1.29 -15.55
N MET A 122 -15.24 1.53 -15.99
CA MET A 122 -14.06 1.36 -15.14
C MET A 122 -13.98 2.39 -14.02
N LYS A 123 -14.45 3.62 -14.23
CA LYS A 123 -14.58 4.63 -13.18
C LYS A 123 -15.47 4.13 -12.03
N ASN A 124 -16.64 3.60 -12.34
CA ASN A 124 -17.57 3.11 -11.33
C ASN A 124 -17.04 1.84 -10.64
N LEU A 125 -16.43 0.92 -11.39
CA LEU A 125 -15.75 -0.25 -10.82
C LEU A 125 -14.66 0.19 -9.84
N MET A 126 -13.83 1.15 -10.24
CA MET A 126 -12.75 1.70 -9.42
C MET A 126 -13.26 2.36 -8.14
N ARG A 127 -14.40 3.06 -8.20
CA ARG A 127 -15.05 3.66 -7.02
C ARG A 127 -15.46 2.59 -6.01
N VAL A 128 -16.09 1.50 -6.47
CA VAL A 128 -16.50 0.38 -5.62
C VAL A 128 -15.26 -0.26 -4.97
N PHE A 129 -14.26 -0.63 -5.78
CA PHE A 129 -13.02 -1.23 -5.28
C PHE A 129 -12.28 -0.30 -4.29
N SER A 130 -12.22 1.01 -4.59
CA SER A 130 -11.58 1.98 -3.69
C SER A 130 -12.30 2.08 -2.35
N VAL A 131 -13.64 2.14 -2.34
CA VAL A 131 -14.41 2.22 -1.09
C VAL A 131 -14.22 0.95 -0.26
N VAL A 132 -14.35 -0.23 -0.87
CA VAL A 132 -14.13 -1.51 -0.19
C VAL A 132 -12.70 -1.58 0.37
N LEU A 133 -11.70 -1.31 -0.46
CA LEU A 133 -10.30 -1.30 -0.05
C LEU A 133 -10.07 -0.34 1.14
N LEU A 134 -10.55 0.89 1.05
CA LEU A 134 -10.31 1.91 2.07
C LEU A 134 -10.96 1.57 3.41
N ILE A 135 -12.15 0.94 3.41
CA ILE A 135 -12.77 0.41 4.64
C ILE A 135 -11.92 -0.72 5.22
N MET A 136 -11.43 -1.63 4.38
CA MET A 136 -10.58 -2.74 4.85
C MET A 136 -9.23 -2.25 5.39
N VAL A 137 -8.59 -1.29 4.70
CA VAL A 137 -7.35 -0.63 5.16
C VAL A 137 -7.57 0.02 6.53
N GLY A 138 -8.61 0.85 6.65
CA GLY A 138 -8.93 1.52 7.91
C GLY A 138 -9.18 0.52 9.05
N THR A 139 -9.83 -0.61 8.74
CA THR A 139 -10.07 -1.70 9.71
C THR A 139 -8.77 -2.37 10.14
N VAL A 140 -7.93 -2.80 9.18
CA VAL A 140 -6.63 -3.44 9.47
C VAL A 140 -5.74 -2.50 10.28
N PHE A 141 -5.76 -1.20 9.94
CA PHE A 141 -4.98 -0.15 10.59
C PHE A 141 -5.58 0.33 11.94
N ALA A 142 -6.75 -0.15 12.32
CA ALA A 142 -7.27 -0.04 13.68
C ALA A 142 -6.95 -1.29 14.51
N VAL A 143 -7.17 -2.48 13.94
CA VAL A 143 -7.00 -3.78 14.61
C VAL A 143 -5.53 -4.07 14.94
N GLY A 144 -4.60 -3.76 14.02
CA GLY A 144 -3.17 -3.97 14.22
C GLY A 144 -2.60 -3.19 15.41
N PRO A 145 -2.72 -1.85 15.43
CA PRO A 145 -2.30 -1.04 16.57
C PRO A 145 -2.97 -1.41 17.89
N ALA A 146 -4.28 -1.74 17.89
CA ALA A 146 -4.96 -2.20 19.09
C ALA A 146 -4.29 -3.46 19.69
N GLY A 147 -3.90 -4.42 18.83
CA GLY A 147 -3.13 -5.59 19.24
C GLY A 147 -1.73 -5.27 19.76
N LEU A 148 -1.01 -4.37 19.07
CA LEU A 148 0.33 -3.93 19.46
C LEU A 148 0.33 -3.23 20.82
N ILE A 149 -0.64 -2.35 21.07
CA ILE A 149 -0.80 -1.67 22.38
C ILE A 149 -1.01 -2.69 23.49
N VAL A 150 -1.89 -3.67 23.30
CA VAL A 150 -2.13 -4.73 24.29
C VAL A 150 -0.87 -5.55 24.54
N THR A 151 -0.13 -5.91 23.48
CA THR A 151 1.13 -6.66 23.61
C THR A 151 2.15 -5.85 24.43
N LEU A 152 2.28 -4.56 24.16
CA LEU A 152 3.18 -3.65 24.88
C LEU A 152 2.80 -3.55 26.39
N ILE A 153 1.51 -3.40 26.68
CA ILE A 153 1.01 -3.29 28.06
C ILE A 153 1.23 -4.59 28.85
N LYS A 154 0.94 -5.74 28.23
CA LYS A 154 1.18 -7.07 28.85
C LYS A 154 2.66 -7.31 29.11
N SER A 155 3.53 -6.93 28.18
CA SER A 155 4.98 -7.08 28.34
C SER A 155 5.56 -6.18 29.44
N GLY A 156 4.89 -5.05 29.73
CA GLY A 156 5.20 -4.17 30.87
C GLY A 156 4.69 -4.69 32.23
N GLY A 157 4.12 -5.90 32.28
CA GLY A 157 3.68 -6.55 33.52
C GLY A 157 2.31 -6.11 34.03
N SER A 158 1.52 -5.35 33.27
CA SER A 158 0.18 -4.94 33.67
C SER A 158 -0.82 -6.09 33.58
N ALA A 159 -1.51 -6.37 34.71
CA ALA A 159 -2.60 -7.34 34.80
C ALA A 159 -4.00 -6.69 34.73
N ASN A 160 -4.07 -5.39 34.40
CA ASN A 160 -5.36 -4.68 34.35
C ASN A 160 -6.20 -5.20 33.17
N ALA A 161 -7.34 -5.83 33.47
CA ALA A 161 -8.22 -6.47 32.49
C ALA A 161 -8.74 -5.50 31.42
N VAL A 162 -8.95 -4.23 31.75
CA VAL A 162 -9.41 -3.22 30.80
C VAL A 162 -8.29 -2.83 29.83
N LEU A 163 -7.09 -2.55 30.33
CA LEU A 163 -5.95 -2.13 29.52
C LEU A 163 -5.39 -3.26 28.65
N THR A 164 -5.56 -4.52 29.06
CA THR A 164 -5.11 -5.70 28.31
C THR A 164 -6.19 -6.27 27.38
N ASN A 165 -7.34 -5.59 27.27
CA ASN A 165 -8.41 -5.96 26.35
C ASN A 165 -8.25 -5.23 25.01
N LYS A 166 -8.09 -5.98 23.91
CA LYS A 166 -7.93 -5.43 22.56
C LYS A 166 -9.15 -4.63 22.10
N GLU A 167 -10.35 -5.05 22.48
CA GLU A 167 -11.60 -4.38 22.11
C GLU A 167 -11.66 -2.93 22.62
N VAL A 168 -11.16 -2.69 23.84
CA VAL A 168 -11.11 -1.34 24.41
C VAL A 168 -10.28 -0.41 23.52
N TRP A 169 -9.10 -0.85 23.11
CA TRP A 169 -8.22 -0.05 22.25
C TRP A 169 -8.75 0.11 20.84
N LEU A 170 -9.38 -0.93 20.30
CA LEU A 170 -10.05 -0.86 19.00
C LEU A 170 -11.14 0.22 18.99
N TRP A 171 -12.01 0.22 20.01
CA TRP A 171 -13.07 1.24 20.09
C TRP A 171 -12.54 2.65 20.36
N ILE A 172 -11.44 2.80 21.12
CA ILE A 172 -10.74 4.08 21.29
C ILE A 172 -10.22 4.58 19.94
N ILE A 173 -9.60 3.72 19.14
CA ILE A 173 -9.08 4.10 17.82
C ILE A 173 -10.22 4.46 16.85
N LEU A 174 -11.29 3.66 16.79
CA LEU A 174 -12.46 3.97 15.97
C LEU A 174 -13.15 5.28 16.39
N PHE A 175 -13.21 5.55 17.68
CA PHE A 175 -13.73 6.81 18.19
C PHE A 175 -12.82 8.00 17.82
N TYR A 176 -11.51 7.80 17.87
CA TYR A 176 -10.57 8.79 17.34
C TYR A 176 -10.82 9.07 15.85
N TYR A 177 -11.02 8.06 15.02
CA TYR A 177 -11.34 8.24 13.59
C TYR A 177 -12.65 9.03 13.38
N LEU A 178 -13.64 8.80 14.24
CA LEU A 178 -14.88 9.57 14.21
C LEU A 178 -14.63 11.05 14.49
N ILE A 179 -13.89 11.38 15.55
CA ILE A 179 -13.52 12.75 15.89
C ILE A 179 -12.66 13.38 14.80
N ALA A 180 -11.65 12.68 14.33
CA ALA A 180 -10.71 13.14 13.31
C ALA A 180 -11.41 13.51 11.99
N THR A 181 -12.54 12.86 11.66
CA THR A 181 -13.38 13.21 10.52
C THR A 181 -13.86 14.66 10.53
N PHE A 182 -14.04 15.25 11.71
CA PHE A 182 -14.51 16.61 11.87
C PHE A 182 -13.38 17.64 12.02
N CYS A 183 -12.13 17.18 12.19
CA CYS A 183 -10.97 18.05 12.34
C CYS A 183 -10.35 18.42 10.97
N PRO A 184 -9.79 19.63 10.81
CA PRO A 184 -9.03 20.00 9.63
C PRO A 184 -7.76 19.13 9.47
N ILE A 185 -7.50 18.67 8.25
CA ILE A 185 -6.38 17.76 7.91
C ILE A 185 -5.02 18.42 8.16
N ASP A 186 -4.87 19.68 7.78
CA ASP A 186 -3.62 20.43 7.72
C ASP A 186 -2.91 20.62 9.06
N LYS A 187 -3.67 20.76 10.14
CA LYS A 187 -3.11 21.01 11.49
C LYS A 187 -2.47 19.77 12.11
N ILE A 188 -2.99 18.58 11.83
CA ILE A 188 -2.50 17.32 12.41
C ILE A 188 -1.46 16.70 11.46
N ILE A 189 -1.83 16.49 10.20
CA ILE A 189 -0.98 15.85 9.17
C ILE A 189 0.31 16.65 8.96
N GLY A 190 0.21 17.96 8.78
CA GLY A 190 1.36 18.79 8.45
C GLY A 190 2.42 18.93 9.53
N LYS A 191 2.11 18.68 10.81
CA LYS A 191 3.06 18.88 11.93
C LYS A 191 3.54 17.57 12.56
N ILE A 192 2.64 16.60 12.70
CA ILE A 192 2.90 15.36 13.46
C ILE A 192 3.42 14.26 12.55
N TYR A 193 2.91 14.14 11.32
CA TYR A 193 3.28 13.08 10.38
C TYR A 193 4.78 13.01 10.05
N PRO A 194 5.50 14.12 9.82
CA PRO A 194 6.93 14.02 9.55
C PRO A 194 7.73 13.37 10.69
N VAL A 195 7.30 13.57 11.95
CA VAL A 195 7.95 12.95 13.12
C VAL A 195 7.75 11.43 13.09
N PHE A 196 6.52 10.97 12.81
CA PHE A 196 6.24 9.53 12.70
C PHE A 196 6.93 8.88 11.51
N GLY A 197 7.06 9.59 10.37
CA GLY A 197 7.84 9.13 9.24
C GLY A 197 9.32 8.91 9.58
N ILE A 198 9.92 9.82 10.35
CA ILE A 198 11.30 9.66 10.86
C ILE A 198 11.38 8.47 11.82
N CYS A 199 10.40 8.30 12.73
CA CYS A 199 10.35 7.14 13.62
C CYS A 199 10.25 5.82 12.86
N LEU A 200 9.46 5.76 11.78
CA LEU A 200 9.34 4.59 10.93
C LEU A 200 10.67 4.23 10.25
N ILE A 201 11.38 5.21 9.70
CA ILE A 201 12.70 5.02 9.08
C ILE A 201 13.71 4.57 10.15
N ALA A 202 13.74 5.24 11.30
CA ALA A 202 14.65 4.90 12.39
C ALA A 202 14.41 3.47 12.91
N MET A 203 13.15 3.05 13.01
CA MET A 203 12.79 1.68 13.37
C MET A 203 13.32 0.68 12.34
N ALA A 204 13.07 0.90 11.04
CA ALA A 204 13.53 -0.02 10.01
C ALA A 204 15.07 -0.15 10.02
N LEU A 205 15.78 0.97 10.14
CA LEU A 205 17.25 0.97 10.30
C LEU A 205 17.69 0.24 11.57
N GLY A 206 16.99 0.47 12.70
CA GLY A 206 17.27 -0.21 13.97
C GLY A 206 17.11 -1.72 13.89
N VAL A 207 16.03 -2.20 13.26
CA VAL A 207 15.82 -3.63 13.00
C VAL A 207 16.92 -4.17 12.08
N GLY A 208 17.21 -3.49 10.97
CA GLY A 208 18.27 -3.89 10.04
C GLY A 208 19.63 -4.00 10.71
N ILE A 209 20.07 -2.96 11.43
CA ILE A 209 21.32 -2.98 12.18
C ILE A 209 21.30 -4.08 13.24
N GLY A 210 20.17 -4.26 13.92
CA GLY A 210 19.99 -5.28 14.96
C GLY A 210 20.17 -6.72 14.45
N ILE A 211 19.70 -7.04 13.23
CA ILE A 211 19.93 -8.35 12.62
C ILE A 211 21.44 -8.65 12.55
N PHE A 212 22.23 -7.71 12.06
CA PHE A 212 23.68 -7.90 11.91
C PHE A 212 24.43 -7.85 13.25
N SER A 213 24.07 -6.95 14.15
CA SER A 213 24.76 -6.79 15.45
C SER A 213 24.55 -7.97 16.39
N HIS A 214 23.43 -8.69 16.28
CA HIS A 214 23.16 -9.91 17.06
C HIS A 214 23.59 -11.20 16.34
N GLY A 215 24.22 -11.10 15.17
CA GLY A 215 24.74 -12.25 14.44
C GLY A 215 23.69 -13.15 13.79
N PHE A 216 22.49 -12.64 13.55
CA PHE A 216 21.47 -13.40 12.80
C PHE A 216 21.91 -13.58 11.34
N VAL A 217 21.74 -14.79 10.82
CA VAL A 217 22.08 -15.13 9.44
C VAL A 217 20.85 -15.00 8.55
N ILE A 218 20.90 -14.07 7.60
CA ILE A 218 19.85 -13.96 6.58
C ILE A 218 20.08 -15.08 5.56
N PRO A 219 19.07 -15.96 5.31
CA PRO A 219 19.23 -17.05 4.36
C PRO A 219 19.42 -16.55 2.93
N GLU A 220 20.12 -17.33 2.10
CA GLU A 220 20.42 -16.98 0.71
C GLU A 220 19.31 -17.49 -0.20
N ILE A 221 18.90 -16.69 -1.20
CA ILE A 221 17.85 -17.06 -2.15
C ILE A 221 18.25 -18.32 -2.95
N PHE A 222 19.51 -18.41 -3.38
CA PHE A 222 19.96 -19.52 -4.21
C PHE A 222 20.10 -20.86 -3.46
N GLU A 223 20.14 -20.84 -2.12
CA GLU A 223 20.11 -22.03 -1.27
C GLU A 223 18.66 -22.43 -0.93
N HIS A 224 17.75 -21.47 -0.94
CA HIS A 224 16.36 -21.57 -0.50
C HIS A 224 15.40 -21.08 -1.59
N PHE A 225 15.63 -21.46 -2.85
CA PHE A 225 14.78 -21.03 -3.97
C PHE A 225 13.46 -21.80 -4.07
N ALA A 226 13.28 -22.84 -3.30
CA ALA A 226 12.06 -23.64 -3.25
C ALA A 226 10.94 -22.93 -2.48
N ASN A 227 9.73 -23.44 -2.62
CA ASN A 227 8.59 -23.02 -1.79
C ASN A 227 8.74 -23.60 -0.38
N GLU A 228 9.01 -22.74 0.60
CA GLU A 228 9.18 -23.13 2.00
C GLU A 228 7.91 -22.95 2.83
N HIS A 229 6.79 -22.50 2.23
CA HIS A 229 5.54 -22.30 2.97
C HIS A 229 5.06 -23.64 3.59
N PRO A 230 4.83 -23.70 4.93
CA PRO A 230 4.48 -24.95 5.61
C PRO A 230 3.21 -25.60 5.05
N ASP A 231 2.18 -24.81 4.75
CA ASP A 231 0.91 -25.30 4.17
C ASP A 231 1.00 -25.51 2.65
N ARG A 232 2.21 -25.46 2.08
CA ARG A 232 2.41 -25.62 0.64
C ARG A 232 1.61 -24.66 -0.24
N LEU A 233 1.23 -23.49 0.27
CA LEU A 233 0.58 -22.47 -0.55
C LEU A 233 1.49 -22.08 -1.72
N PRO A 234 0.95 -21.97 -2.94
CA PRO A 234 1.78 -21.73 -4.11
C PRO A 234 2.43 -20.34 -4.08
N ILE A 235 3.68 -20.25 -4.55
CA ILE A 235 4.35 -18.97 -4.74
C ILE A 235 3.56 -18.13 -5.74
N TRP A 236 3.24 -18.73 -6.91
CA TRP A 236 2.45 -18.03 -7.92
C TRP A 236 1.05 -17.72 -7.40
N SER A 237 0.71 -16.49 -7.51
CA SER A 237 -0.38 -15.69 -7.01
C SER A 237 -0.39 -15.48 -5.49
N CYS A 238 -0.25 -16.49 -4.63
CA CYS A 238 -0.44 -16.31 -3.18
C CYS A 238 0.62 -15.41 -2.54
N MET A 239 1.91 -15.68 -2.73
CA MET A 239 2.97 -14.83 -2.22
C MET A 239 2.89 -13.40 -2.80
N PHE A 240 2.65 -13.29 -4.12
CA PHE A 240 2.56 -12.00 -4.80
C PHE A 240 1.41 -11.13 -4.27
N ILE A 241 0.27 -11.74 -3.95
CA ILE A 241 -0.87 -11.04 -3.37
C ILE A 241 -0.61 -10.68 -1.91
N THR A 242 -0.05 -11.59 -1.12
CA THR A 242 0.18 -11.44 0.32
C THR A 242 1.12 -10.27 0.64
N VAL A 243 2.17 -10.07 -0.17
CA VAL A 243 3.07 -8.89 -0.08
C VAL A 243 2.39 -7.69 -0.74
N ALA A 244 1.29 -7.26 -0.17
CA ALA A 244 0.41 -6.28 -0.81
C ALA A 244 0.99 -4.87 -0.91
N CYS A 245 1.71 -4.38 0.09
CA CYS A 245 2.19 -3.01 0.11
C CYS A 245 3.70 -2.92 -0.17
N GLY A 246 4.48 -3.89 0.30
CA GLY A 246 5.95 -3.85 0.17
C GLY A 246 6.51 -4.04 -1.24
N ALA A 247 5.67 -4.31 -2.26
CA ALA A 247 6.10 -4.47 -3.65
C ALA A 247 5.29 -3.60 -4.61
N ILE A 248 3.96 -3.58 -4.48
CA ILE A 248 3.03 -2.72 -5.23
C ILE A 248 1.71 -2.62 -4.48
N SER A 249 1.06 -1.45 -4.48
CA SER A 249 -0.15 -1.23 -3.69
C SER A 249 -1.12 -0.24 -4.35
N GLY A 250 -2.34 -0.70 -4.61
CA GLY A 250 -3.42 0.16 -5.10
C GLY A 250 -3.91 1.16 -4.04
N PHE A 251 -3.72 0.87 -2.75
CA PHE A 251 -4.00 1.83 -1.69
C PHE A 251 -3.20 3.13 -1.88
N HIS A 252 -1.95 3.04 -2.35
CA HIS A 252 -1.12 4.21 -2.60
C HIS A 252 -1.76 5.18 -3.59
N ALA A 253 -2.39 4.66 -4.64
CA ALA A 253 -3.11 5.49 -5.62
C ALA A 253 -4.30 6.24 -5.02
N THR A 254 -4.88 5.77 -3.92
CA THR A 254 -5.93 6.49 -3.20
C THR A 254 -5.39 7.61 -2.32
N GLN A 255 -4.11 7.57 -1.94
CA GLN A 255 -3.42 8.56 -1.11
C GLN A 255 -2.66 9.60 -1.95
N SER A 256 -2.15 9.20 -3.10
CA SER A 256 -1.36 10.07 -4.00
C SER A 256 -2.04 11.40 -4.36
N PRO A 257 -3.37 11.49 -4.55
CA PRO A 257 -4.04 12.76 -4.81
C PRO A 257 -3.87 13.81 -3.71
N LEU A 258 -3.73 13.38 -2.45
CA LEU A 258 -3.50 14.30 -1.33
C LEU A 258 -2.15 15.00 -1.46
N MET A 259 -1.12 14.26 -1.90
CA MET A 259 0.22 14.82 -2.09
C MET A 259 0.34 15.59 -3.41
N ALA A 260 -0.35 15.13 -4.46
CA ALA A 260 -0.42 15.82 -5.75
C ALA A 260 -0.94 17.27 -5.60
N ARG A 261 -1.91 17.49 -4.70
CA ARG A 261 -2.44 18.81 -4.34
C ARG A 261 -1.47 19.70 -3.54
N CYS A 262 -0.31 19.16 -3.14
CA CYS A 262 0.66 19.87 -2.32
C CYS A 262 2.02 20.06 -3.01
N MET A 263 2.17 19.58 -4.24
CA MET A 263 3.42 19.66 -5.02
C MET A 263 3.63 21.07 -5.59
N LYS A 264 4.84 21.60 -5.40
CA LYS A 264 5.24 22.88 -5.99
C LYS A 264 5.60 22.76 -7.49
N SER A 265 6.09 21.61 -7.91
CA SER A 265 6.57 21.35 -9.27
C SER A 265 6.43 19.86 -9.62
N GLU A 266 6.10 19.56 -10.88
CA GLU A 266 6.08 18.18 -11.40
C GLU A 266 7.42 17.44 -11.22
N LYS A 267 8.55 18.18 -11.20
CA LYS A 267 9.90 17.60 -11.02
C LYS A 267 10.10 16.93 -9.66
N GLN A 268 9.27 17.24 -8.67
CA GLN A 268 9.28 16.58 -7.36
C GLN A 268 8.69 15.15 -7.41
N GLY A 269 7.91 14.81 -8.43
CA GLY A 269 7.14 13.57 -8.53
C GLY A 269 7.97 12.31 -8.35
N ARG A 270 9.20 12.26 -8.93
CA ARG A 270 10.07 11.09 -8.78
C ARG A 270 10.48 10.87 -7.33
N PHE A 271 10.88 11.92 -6.63
CA PHE A 271 11.28 11.80 -5.22
C PHE A 271 10.09 11.48 -4.33
N VAL A 272 8.96 12.17 -4.52
CA VAL A 272 7.78 12.04 -3.68
C VAL A 272 7.07 10.70 -3.86
N PHE A 273 6.82 10.25 -5.10
CA PHE A 273 6.04 9.05 -5.35
C PHE A 273 6.91 7.80 -5.57
N TYR A 274 7.77 7.82 -6.59
CA TYR A 274 8.65 6.68 -6.85
C TYR A 274 9.64 6.44 -5.71
N GLY A 275 10.20 7.52 -5.15
CA GLY A 275 11.15 7.45 -4.04
C GLY A 275 10.51 6.92 -2.75
N ALA A 276 9.29 7.34 -2.42
CA ALA A 276 8.57 6.83 -1.26
C ALA A 276 8.28 5.32 -1.40
N MET A 277 7.89 4.85 -2.61
CA MET A 277 7.69 3.43 -2.86
C MET A 277 8.99 2.62 -2.72
N VAL A 278 10.12 3.15 -3.20
CA VAL A 278 11.42 2.49 -3.00
C VAL A 278 11.82 2.45 -1.52
N ALA A 279 11.57 3.52 -0.77
CA ALA A 279 11.83 3.54 0.67
C ALA A 279 10.94 2.51 1.41
N GLU A 280 9.68 2.38 1.01
CA GLU A 280 8.78 1.35 1.51
C GLU A 280 9.26 -0.06 1.17
N GLY A 281 9.72 -0.29 -0.07
CA GLY A 281 10.31 -1.57 -0.48
C GLY A 281 11.56 -1.94 0.32
N ILE A 282 12.39 -0.96 0.69
CA ILE A 282 13.54 -1.18 1.58
C ILE A 282 13.07 -1.57 2.99
N ILE A 283 12.05 -0.91 3.52
CA ILE A 283 11.45 -1.27 4.81
C ILE A 283 10.92 -2.71 4.75
N ALA A 284 10.18 -3.06 3.70
CA ALA A 284 9.65 -4.41 3.51
C ALA A 284 10.77 -5.47 3.39
N LEU A 285 11.85 -5.18 2.67
CA LEU A 285 12.99 -6.07 2.55
C LEU A 285 13.68 -6.32 3.91
N ILE A 286 13.83 -5.29 4.74
CA ILE A 286 14.38 -5.42 6.09
C ILE A 286 13.48 -6.30 6.98
N TRP A 287 12.16 -6.10 6.94
CA TRP A 287 11.22 -6.90 7.72
C TRP A 287 11.12 -8.35 7.25
N ALA A 288 11.15 -8.59 5.93
CA ALA A 288 11.22 -9.94 5.39
C ALA A 288 12.52 -10.66 5.80
N ALA A 289 13.65 -9.94 5.75
CA ALA A 289 14.93 -10.46 6.21
C ALA A 289 14.93 -10.77 7.71
N ALA A 290 14.32 -9.91 8.54
CA ALA A 290 14.15 -10.15 9.98
C ALA A 290 13.29 -11.42 10.23
N GLY A 291 12.19 -11.56 9.51
CA GLY A 291 11.33 -12.75 9.60
C GLY A 291 12.09 -14.03 9.27
N CYS A 292 12.76 -14.07 8.12
CA CYS A 292 13.54 -15.23 7.69
C CYS A 292 14.70 -15.55 8.63
N ALA A 293 15.44 -14.53 9.09
CA ALA A 293 16.66 -14.72 9.90
C ALA A 293 16.36 -15.11 11.36
N ILE A 294 15.29 -14.60 11.95
CA ILE A 294 14.99 -14.81 13.39
C ILE A 294 14.09 -16.02 13.60
N TYR A 295 13.14 -16.25 12.70
CA TYR A 295 12.09 -17.26 12.91
C TYR A 295 12.12 -18.40 11.87
N GLY A 296 12.31 -18.08 10.58
CA GLY A 296 12.09 -19.04 9.49
C GLY A 296 10.60 -19.29 9.23
N SER A 297 10.31 -19.94 8.10
CA SER A 297 8.96 -20.08 7.52
C SER A 297 7.95 -20.74 8.45
N GLN A 298 8.28 -21.89 9.07
CA GLN A 298 7.35 -22.63 9.94
C GLN A 298 6.92 -21.80 11.14
N LYS A 299 7.87 -21.18 11.84
CA LYS A 299 7.56 -20.44 13.05
C LYS A 299 6.84 -19.13 12.74
N LEU A 300 7.03 -18.54 11.56
CA LEU A 300 6.25 -17.38 11.11
C LEU A 300 4.78 -17.72 10.94
N VAL A 301 4.44 -18.83 10.28
CA VAL A 301 3.04 -19.29 10.12
C VAL A 301 2.38 -19.49 11.48
N ASP A 302 3.08 -20.14 12.41
CA ASP A 302 2.56 -20.39 13.77
C ASP A 302 2.32 -19.10 14.58
N LEU A 303 3.17 -18.09 14.37
CA LEU A 303 3.13 -16.83 15.11
C LEU A 303 2.24 -15.77 14.47
N LEU A 304 2.17 -15.71 13.14
CA LEU A 304 1.49 -14.61 12.42
C LEU A 304 -0.03 -14.69 12.49
N GLY A 305 -0.61 -15.75 13.02
CA GLY A 305 -2.01 -15.73 13.45
C GLY A 305 -2.33 -14.65 14.50
N GLY A 306 -1.28 -14.07 15.14
CA GLY A 306 -1.36 -12.98 16.12
C GLY A 306 -0.49 -11.75 15.84
N ASN A 307 0.12 -11.62 14.71
CA ASN A 307 0.95 -10.54 14.07
C ASN A 307 1.62 -9.49 14.98
N SER A 308 0.90 -8.93 15.92
CA SER A 308 1.40 -7.87 16.82
C SER A 308 2.53 -8.34 17.73
N THR A 309 2.45 -9.61 18.20
CA THR A 309 3.47 -10.19 19.07
C THR A 309 4.79 -10.40 18.33
N THR A 310 4.72 -10.85 17.06
CA THR A 310 5.91 -11.09 16.23
C THR A 310 6.68 -9.79 15.98
N VAL A 311 5.98 -8.71 15.62
CA VAL A 311 6.60 -7.39 15.42
C VAL A 311 7.24 -6.89 16.72
N TYR A 312 6.54 -7.01 17.84
CA TYR A 312 7.06 -6.64 19.15
C TYR A 312 8.36 -7.41 19.48
N GLU A 313 8.35 -8.73 19.32
CA GLU A 313 9.51 -9.58 19.64
C GLU A 313 10.71 -9.32 18.71
N ILE A 314 10.48 -9.06 17.41
CA ILE A 314 11.54 -8.66 16.49
C ILE A 314 12.17 -7.34 16.95
N CYS A 315 11.37 -6.32 17.26
CA CYS A 315 11.89 -5.05 17.74
C CYS A 315 12.66 -5.18 19.06
N LYS A 316 12.15 -5.98 19.99
CA LYS A 316 12.80 -6.24 21.28
C LYS A 316 14.12 -7.00 21.10
N THR A 317 14.16 -8.01 20.26
CA THR A 317 15.33 -8.84 19.99
C THR A 317 16.43 -8.06 19.29
N THR A 318 16.05 -7.18 18.34
CA THR A 318 17.03 -6.44 17.52
C THR A 318 17.49 -5.13 18.14
N MET A 319 16.66 -4.45 18.94
CA MET A 319 16.94 -3.10 19.46
C MET A 319 16.94 -3.00 20.99
N GLY A 320 16.66 -4.09 21.69
CA GLY A 320 16.51 -4.07 23.14
C GLY A 320 15.28 -3.28 23.60
N SER A 321 15.12 -3.09 24.91
CA SER A 321 13.88 -2.53 25.48
C SER A 321 13.62 -1.07 25.10
N VAL A 322 14.64 -0.24 25.06
CA VAL A 322 14.51 1.20 24.72
C VAL A 322 14.22 1.39 23.24
N GLY A 323 14.99 0.73 22.37
CA GLY A 323 14.76 0.79 20.93
C GLY A 323 13.43 0.20 20.53
N MET A 324 13.02 -0.88 21.17
CA MET A 324 11.69 -1.50 21.00
C MET A 324 10.57 -0.50 21.33
N PHE A 325 10.65 0.24 22.44
CA PHE A 325 9.64 1.23 22.80
C PHE A 325 9.51 2.33 21.73
N LEU A 326 10.64 2.87 21.27
CA LEU A 326 10.65 3.88 20.21
C LEU A 326 10.10 3.34 18.88
N ALA A 327 10.44 2.09 18.54
CA ALA A 327 9.92 1.43 17.35
C ALA A 327 8.41 1.22 17.43
N MET A 328 7.91 0.77 18.59
CA MET A 328 6.47 0.58 18.79
C MET A 328 5.70 1.89 18.63
N MET A 329 6.25 3.02 19.04
CA MET A 329 5.63 4.33 18.80
C MET A 329 5.42 4.58 17.30
N GLY A 330 6.40 4.27 16.45
CA GLY A 330 6.27 4.37 15.00
C GLY A 330 5.27 3.39 14.42
N VAL A 331 5.37 2.11 14.79
CA VAL A 331 4.49 1.02 14.28
C VAL A 331 3.03 1.14 14.76
N ILE A 332 2.77 1.80 15.88
CA ILE A 332 1.43 2.06 16.39
C ILE A 332 0.85 3.34 15.77
N ALA A 333 1.61 4.44 15.80
CA ALA A 333 1.11 5.74 15.39
C ALA A 333 0.90 5.85 13.87
N CYS A 334 1.81 5.27 13.08
CA CYS A 334 1.75 5.32 11.63
C CYS A 334 0.45 4.70 11.06
N PRO A 335 0.06 3.46 11.41
CA PRO A 335 -1.20 2.89 10.91
C PRO A 335 -2.43 3.62 11.42
N ILE A 336 -2.44 4.13 12.67
CA ILE A 336 -3.57 4.90 13.19
C ILE A 336 -3.80 6.15 12.33
N THR A 337 -2.74 6.85 11.95
CA THR A 337 -2.86 8.04 11.10
C THR A 337 -3.28 7.67 9.67
N SER A 338 -2.73 6.60 9.11
CA SER A 338 -3.10 6.11 7.77
C SER A 338 -4.54 5.56 7.73
N GLY A 339 -5.01 4.95 8.83
CA GLY A 339 -6.40 4.50 8.97
C GLY A 339 -7.40 5.65 8.98
N ASP A 340 -7.09 6.77 9.65
CA ASP A 340 -7.90 7.99 9.57
C ASP A 340 -8.02 8.49 8.13
N THR A 341 -6.90 8.59 7.42
CA THR A 341 -6.91 9.04 6.02
C THR A 341 -7.63 8.06 5.10
N ALA A 342 -7.57 6.74 5.38
CA ALA A 342 -8.29 5.73 4.61
C ALA A 342 -9.81 5.88 4.77
N PHE A 343 -10.34 5.95 5.99
CA PHE A 343 -11.78 6.16 6.20
C PHE A 343 -12.27 7.51 5.67
N ARG A 344 -11.45 8.54 5.77
CA ARG A 344 -11.73 9.86 5.20
C ARG A 344 -11.80 9.80 3.67
N SER A 345 -10.86 9.12 3.02
CA SER A 345 -10.85 8.91 1.57
C SER A 345 -12.04 8.08 1.09
N ALA A 346 -12.46 7.05 1.85
CA ALA A 346 -13.68 6.30 1.56
C ALA A 346 -14.92 7.20 1.56
N ARG A 347 -15.06 8.03 2.59
CA ARG A 347 -16.16 9.00 2.71
C ARG A 347 -16.15 9.98 1.54
N LEU A 348 -14.99 10.55 1.21
CA LEU A 348 -14.86 11.50 0.09
C LEU A 348 -15.21 10.83 -1.24
N THR A 349 -14.76 9.61 -1.49
CA THR A 349 -15.10 8.86 -2.70
C THR A 349 -16.61 8.64 -2.85
N ILE A 350 -17.31 8.32 -1.76
CA ILE A 350 -18.77 8.17 -1.75
C ILE A 350 -19.43 9.53 -1.95
N ALA A 351 -18.96 10.58 -1.27
CA ALA A 351 -19.49 11.92 -1.39
C ALA A 351 -19.39 12.46 -2.81
N ASP A 352 -18.24 12.26 -3.47
CA ASP A 352 -18.03 12.65 -4.87
C ASP A 352 -18.95 11.85 -5.82
N TRP A 353 -19.14 10.56 -5.54
CA TRP A 353 -19.99 9.71 -6.34
C TRP A 353 -21.45 10.17 -6.35
N PHE A 354 -21.96 10.50 -5.16
CA PHE A 354 -23.37 10.91 -4.98
C PHE A 354 -23.55 12.44 -4.93
N LYS A 355 -22.49 13.23 -5.19
CA LYS A 355 -22.48 14.69 -5.17
C LYS A 355 -23.01 15.27 -3.84
N ILE A 356 -22.57 14.69 -2.72
CA ILE A 356 -22.96 15.10 -1.37
C ILE A 356 -21.99 16.18 -0.88
N ASP A 357 -22.51 17.36 -0.56
CA ASP A 357 -21.73 18.45 -0.01
C ASP A 357 -21.07 18.07 1.33
N GLN A 358 -19.76 18.19 1.41
CA GLN A 358 -18.95 17.84 2.58
C GLN A 358 -18.68 19.02 3.54
N ASN A 359 -19.14 20.23 3.21
CA ASN A 359 -19.09 21.38 4.14
C ASN A 359 -20.14 21.24 5.23
N ASP A 360 -21.24 20.51 4.98
CA ASP A 360 -22.27 20.23 5.97
C ASP A 360 -21.83 19.13 6.96
N PHE A 361 -21.68 19.52 8.23
CA PHE A 361 -21.30 18.64 9.34
C PHE A 361 -22.23 17.42 9.50
N LYS A 362 -23.55 17.62 9.31
CA LYS A 362 -24.54 16.52 9.43
C LYS A 362 -24.38 15.50 8.33
N LYS A 363 -24.22 15.95 7.09
CA LYS A 363 -23.99 15.05 5.93
C LYS A 363 -22.66 14.32 6.05
N ARG A 364 -21.62 15.00 6.54
CA ARG A 364 -20.32 14.39 6.83
C ARG A 364 -20.44 13.27 7.86
N GLY A 365 -21.12 13.51 8.99
CA GLY A 365 -21.36 12.50 10.02
C GLY A 365 -22.23 11.33 9.50
N LEU A 366 -23.28 11.62 8.74
CA LEU A 366 -24.18 10.60 8.17
C LEU A 366 -23.47 9.63 7.24
N LEU A 367 -22.46 10.08 6.48
CA LEU A 367 -21.62 9.20 5.65
C LEU A 367 -20.57 8.46 6.47
N THR A 368 -19.98 9.11 7.47
CA THR A 368 -18.88 8.51 8.26
C THR A 368 -19.36 7.36 9.13
N LEU A 369 -20.53 7.49 9.77
CA LEU A 369 -21.04 6.48 10.70
C LEU A 369 -21.23 5.10 10.05
N PRO A 370 -21.89 4.95 8.88
CA PRO A 370 -22.00 3.66 8.21
C PRO A 370 -20.64 3.08 7.79
N ILE A 371 -19.70 3.92 7.35
CA ILE A 371 -18.37 3.50 6.92
C ILE A 371 -17.58 2.96 8.12
N LEU A 372 -17.55 3.66 9.25
CA LEU A 372 -16.92 3.22 10.49
C LEU A 372 -17.64 2.01 11.09
N GLY A 373 -18.99 1.96 11.00
CA GLY A 373 -19.79 0.81 11.40
C GLY A 373 -19.43 -0.44 10.60
N ALA A 374 -19.26 -0.34 9.28
CA ALA A 374 -18.77 -1.43 8.44
C ALA A 374 -17.37 -1.89 8.88
N GLY A 375 -16.44 -0.94 9.12
CA GLY A 375 -15.11 -1.24 9.66
C GLY A 375 -15.16 -1.94 11.01
N ALA A 376 -16.03 -1.49 11.92
CA ALA A 376 -16.23 -2.13 13.22
C ALA A 376 -16.74 -3.57 13.09
N VAL A 377 -17.69 -3.84 12.18
CA VAL A 377 -18.16 -5.21 11.92
C VAL A 377 -17.05 -6.09 11.35
N ILE A 378 -16.32 -5.59 10.34
CA ILE A 378 -15.22 -6.31 9.71
C ILE A 378 -14.09 -6.62 10.72
N SER A 379 -13.85 -5.74 11.69
CA SER A 379 -12.79 -5.93 12.70
C SER A 379 -12.98 -7.17 13.60
N HIS A 380 -14.18 -7.73 13.66
CA HIS A 380 -14.48 -8.96 14.39
C HIS A 380 -14.26 -10.25 13.57
N LEU A 381 -13.98 -10.11 12.27
CA LEU A 381 -13.58 -11.25 11.44
C LEU A 381 -12.15 -11.68 11.75
N PRO A 382 -11.76 -12.94 11.48
CA PRO A 382 -10.38 -13.39 11.63
C PRO A 382 -9.43 -12.52 10.79
N TYR A 383 -8.36 -12.03 11.43
CA TYR A 383 -7.44 -11.08 10.82
C TYR A 383 -6.87 -11.56 9.48
N ASN A 384 -6.50 -12.84 9.39
CA ASN A 384 -5.99 -13.45 8.17
C ASN A 384 -7.00 -13.42 7.00
N VAL A 385 -8.29 -13.53 7.27
CA VAL A 385 -9.35 -13.40 6.26
C VAL A 385 -9.41 -11.96 5.77
N VAL A 386 -9.49 -11.00 6.69
CA VAL A 386 -9.52 -9.56 6.34
C VAL A 386 -8.27 -9.16 5.56
N TRP A 387 -7.09 -9.67 5.97
CA TRP A 387 -5.82 -9.43 5.29
C TRP A 387 -5.82 -9.93 3.85
N ARG A 388 -6.34 -11.13 3.58
CA ARG A 388 -6.40 -11.69 2.22
C ARG A 388 -7.33 -10.88 1.31
N TYR A 389 -8.53 -10.53 1.77
CA TYR A 389 -9.44 -9.64 1.02
C TYR A 389 -8.82 -8.27 0.75
N PHE A 390 -8.21 -7.66 1.77
CA PHE A 390 -7.46 -6.42 1.65
C PHE A 390 -6.37 -6.54 0.58
N SER A 391 -5.53 -7.56 0.68
CA SER A 391 -4.39 -7.76 -0.21
C SER A 391 -4.83 -7.95 -1.66
N TRP A 392 -5.84 -8.78 -1.93
CA TRP A 392 -6.34 -8.99 -3.29
C TRP A 392 -7.00 -7.74 -3.87
N THR A 393 -7.86 -7.06 -3.10
CA THR A 393 -8.51 -5.82 -3.55
C THR A 393 -7.47 -4.75 -3.87
N ASN A 394 -6.45 -4.65 -3.03
CA ASN A 394 -5.33 -3.73 -3.18
C ASN A 394 -4.56 -3.97 -4.49
N GLN A 395 -4.18 -5.21 -4.76
CA GLN A 395 -3.45 -5.58 -5.98
C GLN A 395 -4.30 -5.41 -7.24
N THR A 396 -5.59 -5.71 -7.16
CA THR A 396 -6.53 -5.52 -8.28
C THR A 396 -6.67 -4.04 -8.63
N LEU A 397 -6.73 -3.17 -7.62
CA LEU A 397 -6.78 -1.72 -7.84
C LEU A 397 -5.50 -1.21 -8.50
N ALA A 398 -4.32 -1.67 -8.04
CA ALA A 398 -3.04 -1.33 -8.66
C ALA A 398 -2.98 -1.76 -10.14
N MET A 399 -3.46 -2.95 -10.46
CA MET A 399 -3.59 -3.44 -11.83
C MET A 399 -4.39 -2.46 -12.71
N ILE A 400 -5.54 -2.00 -12.24
CA ILE A 400 -6.42 -1.09 -13.01
C ILE A 400 -5.72 0.26 -13.22
N VAL A 401 -5.02 0.78 -12.22
CA VAL A 401 -4.25 2.04 -12.32
C VAL A 401 -3.14 1.93 -13.37
N LEU A 402 -2.42 0.81 -13.40
CA LEU A 402 -1.39 0.59 -14.41
C LEU A 402 -1.96 0.55 -15.83
N TRP A 403 -3.15 -0.02 -16.03
CA TRP A 403 -3.84 0.04 -17.34
C TRP A 403 -4.29 1.47 -17.70
N ALA A 404 -4.76 2.25 -16.73
CA ALA A 404 -5.08 3.67 -16.97
C ALA A 404 -3.84 4.47 -17.35
N ALA A 405 -2.71 4.26 -16.66
CA ALA A 405 -1.42 4.87 -16.99
C ALA A 405 -0.92 4.44 -18.39
N SER A 406 -1.14 3.18 -18.77
CA SER A 406 -0.79 2.71 -20.12
C SER A 406 -1.59 3.42 -21.19
N MET A 407 -2.87 3.64 -20.97
CA MET A 407 -3.72 4.39 -21.91
C MET A 407 -3.34 5.88 -21.97
N TYR A 408 -2.97 6.48 -20.84
CA TYR A 408 -2.42 7.84 -20.82
C TYR A 408 -1.17 7.94 -21.70
N LEU A 409 -0.16 7.10 -21.48
CA LEU A 409 1.09 7.11 -22.25
C LEU A 409 0.85 6.88 -23.73
N TYR A 410 -0.09 6.00 -24.08
CA TYR A 410 -0.48 5.81 -25.48
C TYR A 410 -1.05 7.11 -26.08
N ARG A 411 -1.97 7.81 -25.39
CA ARG A 411 -2.56 9.07 -25.86
C ARG A 411 -1.52 10.17 -26.03
N GLU A 412 -0.53 10.21 -25.15
CA GLU A 412 0.61 11.12 -25.18
C GLU A 412 1.69 10.69 -26.20
N LYS A 413 1.47 9.61 -26.96
CA LYS A 413 2.45 9.04 -27.93
C LYS A 413 3.80 8.69 -27.31
N LYS A 414 3.79 8.27 -26.03
CA LYS A 414 4.96 7.87 -25.25
C LYS A 414 5.05 6.35 -25.14
N ASN A 415 6.17 5.85 -24.62
CA ASN A 415 6.38 4.42 -24.42
C ASN A 415 5.46 3.88 -23.31
N TYR A 416 4.33 3.31 -23.67
CA TYR A 416 3.35 2.73 -22.74
C TYR A 416 3.76 1.38 -22.17
N TRP A 417 4.77 0.71 -22.73
CA TRP A 417 5.19 -0.60 -22.25
C TRP A 417 5.73 -0.57 -20.82
N ILE A 418 6.25 0.57 -20.35
CA ILE A 418 6.72 0.71 -18.97
C ILE A 418 5.61 0.51 -17.92
N THR A 419 4.35 0.75 -18.29
CA THR A 419 3.18 0.52 -17.43
C THR A 419 2.38 -0.70 -17.88
N ALA A 420 2.35 -1.01 -19.19
CA ALA A 420 1.60 -2.15 -19.71
C ALA A 420 2.20 -3.51 -19.31
N VAL A 421 3.54 -3.63 -19.27
CA VAL A 421 4.18 -4.88 -18.83
C VAL A 421 3.81 -5.21 -17.37
N PRO A 422 4.03 -4.31 -16.39
CA PRO A 422 3.56 -4.58 -15.03
C PRO A 422 2.03 -4.72 -14.93
N ALA A 423 1.24 -4.03 -15.77
CA ALA A 423 -0.21 -4.20 -15.80
C ALA A 423 -0.62 -5.63 -16.20
N VAL A 424 0.01 -6.21 -17.24
CA VAL A 424 -0.22 -7.61 -17.66
C VAL A 424 0.19 -8.58 -16.55
N PHE A 425 1.37 -8.37 -15.97
CA PHE A 425 1.85 -9.21 -14.87
C PHE A 425 0.88 -9.19 -13.68
N MET A 426 0.47 -8.00 -13.22
CA MET A 426 -0.49 -7.87 -12.13
C MET A 426 -1.88 -8.39 -12.50
N SER A 427 -2.27 -8.33 -13.76
CA SER A 427 -3.51 -8.97 -14.25
C SER A 427 -3.43 -10.49 -14.10
N ALA A 428 -2.30 -11.10 -14.48
CA ALA A 428 -2.10 -12.54 -14.32
C ALA A 428 -2.10 -12.93 -12.84
N VAL A 429 -1.40 -12.21 -11.99
CA VAL A 429 -1.36 -12.45 -10.53
C VAL A 429 -2.76 -12.34 -9.91
N SER A 430 -3.43 -11.19 -10.10
CA SER A 430 -4.72 -10.90 -9.45
C SER A 430 -5.84 -11.83 -9.96
N MET A 431 -5.88 -12.11 -11.27
CA MET A 431 -6.91 -12.99 -11.82
C MET A 431 -6.65 -14.45 -11.46
N THR A 432 -5.41 -14.92 -11.42
CA THR A 432 -5.10 -16.27 -10.93
C THR A 432 -5.56 -16.43 -9.49
N TYR A 433 -5.27 -15.47 -8.63
CA TYR A 433 -5.70 -15.48 -7.23
C TYR A 433 -7.23 -15.51 -7.11
N PHE A 434 -7.93 -14.71 -7.91
CA PHE A 434 -9.40 -14.71 -7.96
C PHE A 434 -9.98 -16.10 -8.25
N PHE A 435 -9.33 -16.89 -9.08
CA PHE A 435 -9.81 -18.24 -9.38
C PHE A 435 -9.43 -19.28 -8.32
N CYS A 436 -8.31 -19.13 -7.61
CA CYS A 436 -7.83 -20.17 -6.68
C CYS A 436 -8.06 -19.84 -5.20
N ALA A 437 -8.28 -18.58 -4.83
CA ALA A 437 -8.41 -18.20 -3.44
C ALA A 437 -9.73 -18.65 -2.82
N PRO A 438 -9.71 -19.18 -1.57
CA PRO A 438 -10.92 -19.67 -0.91
C PRO A 438 -11.95 -18.57 -0.62
N GLU A 439 -11.53 -17.32 -0.53
CA GLU A 439 -12.39 -16.14 -0.39
C GLU A 439 -12.99 -15.66 -1.72
N CYS A 440 -12.61 -16.26 -2.85
CA CYS A 440 -13.08 -15.95 -4.19
C CYS A 440 -13.66 -17.22 -4.85
N LEU A 441 -13.43 -17.44 -6.13
CA LEU A 441 -13.96 -18.59 -6.86
C LEU A 441 -13.36 -19.94 -6.43
N GLY A 442 -12.21 -19.94 -5.74
CA GLY A 442 -11.63 -21.14 -5.14
C GLY A 442 -12.57 -21.81 -4.11
N ALA A 443 -13.50 -21.05 -3.49
CA ALA A 443 -14.57 -21.60 -2.65
C ALA A 443 -15.43 -22.67 -3.36
N PHE A 444 -15.50 -22.63 -4.68
CA PHE A 444 -16.21 -23.63 -5.52
C PHE A 444 -15.34 -24.83 -5.89
N GLY A 445 -14.17 -25.01 -5.26
CA GLY A 445 -13.29 -26.15 -5.49
C GLY A 445 -12.42 -26.06 -6.76
N LEU A 446 -12.23 -24.86 -7.31
CA LEU A 446 -11.33 -24.66 -8.43
C LEU A 446 -9.88 -24.92 -8.02
N THR A 447 -9.23 -25.83 -8.70
CA THR A 447 -7.82 -26.18 -8.47
C THR A 447 -6.88 -25.23 -9.20
N THR A 448 -5.60 -25.21 -8.79
CA THR A 448 -4.53 -24.47 -9.49
C THR A 448 -4.41 -24.83 -10.95
N THR A 449 -4.72 -26.09 -11.34
CA THR A 449 -4.71 -26.56 -12.73
C THR A 449 -5.69 -25.77 -13.63
N VAL A 450 -6.81 -25.30 -13.07
CA VAL A 450 -7.78 -24.45 -13.78
C VAL A 450 -7.47 -22.97 -13.58
N ALA A 451 -7.15 -22.57 -12.35
CA ALA A 451 -6.93 -21.18 -11.98
C ALA A 451 -5.75 -20.53 -12.72
N TYR A 452 -4.66 -21.26 -12.93
CA TYR A 452 -3.47 -20.72 -13.59
C TYR A 452 -3.73 -20.39 -15.07
N PRO A 453 -4.21 -21.33 -15.91
CA PRO A 453 -4.55 -21.00 -17.28
C PRO A 453 -5.62 -19.88 -17.37
N ALA A 454 -6.66 -19.93 -16.53
CA ALA A 454 -7.73 -18.95 -16.55
C ALA A 454 -7.22 -17.53 -16.24
N GLY A 455 -6.38 -17.37 -15.21
CA GLY A 455 -5.78 -16.09 -14.86
C GLY A 455 -4.87 -15.53 -15.96
N ILE A 456 -4.02 -16.38 -16.54
CA ILE A 456 -3.14 -16.01 -17.66
C ILE A 456 -3.94 -15.63 -18.91
N LEU A 457 -4.98 -16.38 -19.24
CA LEU A 457 -5.86 -16.08 -20.39
C LEU A 457 -6.60 -14.76 -20.21
N LEU A 458 -7.05 -14.43 -18.99
CA LEU A 458 -7.65 -13.12 -18.71
C LEU A 458 -6.64 -11.98 -18.83
N ALA A 459 -5.42 -12.16 -18.34
CA ALA A 459 -4.36 -11.17 -18.53
C ALA A 459 -4.04 -10.95 -20.03
N ALA A 460 -3.98 -12.02 -20.81
CA ALA A 460 -3.81 -11.93 -22.27
C ALA A 460 -5.01 -11.22 -22.92
N LEU A 461 -6.23 -11.50 -22.46
CA LEU A 461 -7.44 -10.81 -22.94
C LEU A 461 -7.37 -9.31 -22.66
N PHE A 462 -6.96 -8.88 -21.45
CA PHE A 462 -6.82 -7.47 -21.12
C PHE A 462 -5.77 -6.80 -22.00
N LEU A 463 -4.64 -7.45 -22.25
CA LEU A 463 -3.64 -6.94 -23.18
C LEU A 463 -4.21 -6.79 -24.61
N ILE A 464 -4.95 -7.79 -25.11
CA ILE A 464 -5.57 -7.73 -26.43
C ILE A 464 -6.59 -6.59 -26.50
N LEU A 465 -7.41 -6.41 -25.47
CA LEU A 465 -8.38 -5.31 -25.39
C LEU A 465 -7.67 -3.95 -25.41
N PHE A 466 -6.59 -3.80 -24.64
CA PHE A 466 -5.76 -2.60 -24.65
C PHE A 466 -5.17 -2.35 -26.06
N LEU A 467 -4.52 -3.34 -26.67
CA LEU A 467 -3.93 -3.22 -28.00
C LEU A 467 -4.98 -2.95 -29.09
N ARG A 468 -6.21 -3.44 -28.94
CA ARG A 468 -7.33 -3.06 -29.84
C ARG A 468 -7.78 -1.62 -29.62
N ALA A 469 -7.79 -1.15 -28.38
CA ALA A 469 -8.11 0.24 -28.07
C ALA A 469 -7.08 1.20 -28.64
N THR A 470 -5.79 0.82 -28.65
CA THR A 470 -4.70 1.62 -29.24
C THR A 470 -4.70 1.64 -30.77
N LYS A 471 -5.39 0.74 -31.45
CA LYS A 471 -5.55 0.76 -32.91
C LYS A 471 -6.63 1.74 -33.39
N LYS A 472 -7.55 2.18 -32.52
CA LYS A 472 -8.57 3.16 -32.87
C LYS A 472 -7.93 4.55 -32.78
N PRO A 473 -8.01 5.37 -33.87
CA PRO A 473 -7.50 6.73 -33.79
C PRO A 473 -8.21 7.45 -32.64
N TYR A 474 -7.44 8.06 -31.76
CA TYR A 474 -7.99 8.91 -30.70
C TYR A 474 -8.51 10.19 -31.39
N SER A 475 -9.83 10.27 -31.61
CA SER A 475 -10.49 11.51 -31.99
C SER A 475 -10.49 12.41 -30.75
N GLY A 476 -9.60 13.40 -30.75
CA GLY A 476 -9.30 14.26 -29.59
C GLY A 476 -10.42 15.20 -29.12
N GLU A 477 -11.66 14.73 -29.09
CA GLU A 477 -12.76 15.39 -28.41
C GLU A 477 -13.03 14.70 -27.08
N ALA A 478 -12.24 15.06 -26.07
CA ALA A 478 -12.69 14.90 -24.71
C ALA A 478 -13.85 15.91 -24.52
N LYS A 479 -15.08 15.40 -24.44
CA LYS A 479 -16.20 16.20 -23.94
C LYS A 479 -15.82 16.73 -22.55
N ALA A 480 -15.65 18.06 -22.47
CA ALA A 480 -15.48 18.84 -21.27
C ALA A 480 -16.63 18.59 -20.28
#